data_c169b426d9228b93fd03ee8bea290260
#
_entry.id   c169b426d9228b93fd03ee8bea290260
#
_cell.length_a   1.000
_cell.length_b   1.000
_cell.length_c   1.000
_cell.angle_alpha   90.00
_cell.angle_beta   90.00
_cell.angle_gamma   90.00
#
_symmetry.space_group_name_H-M   'P 1'
#
loop_
_entity.id
_entity.type
_entity.pdbx_description
1 polymer ?
#
loop_
_entity_poly.entity_id
_entity_poly.type
_entity_poly.pdbx_seq_one_letter_code
_entity_poly.pdbx_strand_id
1 'polypeptide(L)'
;MSKNMQGFGMMIQKLKESPKRIVFTEGTDERILEAASRLLASNFLTPILVGNEEAVQAAAEKYGYNIRGAQIVDPENYDRMDEMINMFCELRKGKNVQPEEARKTLQAGNYFGTMLVKMGVADALLGGATYSTAD
;
A
#
# COMPACT_ATOMS: atom_id res chain seq x y z
N MET A 1 4.32 11.90 33.43
CA MET A 1 4.15 11.35 32.10
C MET A 1 4.42 12.40 31.05
N SER A 2 5.16 12.04 30.06
CA SER A 2 5.56 13.00 29.03
C SER A 2 4.40 13.31 28.10
N LYS A 3 4.51 14.45 27.42
CA LYS A 3 3.54 14.84 26.40
C LYS A 3 3.48 13.81 25.26
N ASN A 4 4.59 13.10 25.01
CA ASN A 4 4.65 12.09 23.96
C ASN A 4 3.70 10.92 24.24
N MET A 5 3.56 10.56 25.50
CA MET A 5 2.65 9.48 25.87
C MET A 5 1.20 9.85 25.61
N GLN A 6 0.84 11.10 25.93
CA GLN A 6 -0.51 11.59 25.68
C GLN A 6 -0.81 11.66 24.19
N GLY A 7 0.13 12.15 23.39
CA GLY A 7 -0.03 12.23 21.96
C GLY A 7 -0.16 10.85 21.32
N PHE A 8 0.60 9.89 21.81
CA PHE A 8 0.53 8.52 21.31
C PHE A 8 -0.84 7.91 21.61
N GLY A 9 -1.35 8.10 22.82
CA GLY A 9 -2.66 7.59 23.20
C GLY A 9 -3.79 8.16 22.34
N MET A 10 -3.72 9.46 22.08
CA MET A 10 -4.71 10.11 21.22
C MET A 10 -4.64 9.61 19.79
N MET A 11 -3.44 9.36 19.29
CA MET A 11 -3.24 8.82 17.95
C MET A 11 -3.85 7.43 17.82
N ILE A 12 -3.61 6.57 18.81
CA ILE A 12 -4.15 5.21 18.81
C ILE A 12 -5.67 5.24 18.81
N GLN A 13 -6.27 6.09 19.63
CA GLN A 13 -7.72 6.21 19.70
C GLN A 13 -8.30 6.67 18.39
N LYS A 14 -7.64 7.63 17.74
CA LYS A 14 -8.07 8.15 16.45
C LYS A 14 -8.03 7.06 15.39
N LEU A 15 -7.00 6.22 15.40
CA LEU A 15 -6.87 5.12 14.45
C LEU A 15 -7.96 4.07 14.66
N LYS A 16 -8.38 3.84 15.90
CA LYS A 16 -9.46 2.91 16.18
C LYS A 16 -10.81 3.44 15.69
N GLU A 17 -11.04 4.73 15.84
CA GLU A 17 -12.29 5.36 15.41
C GLU A 17 -12.38 5.47 13.90
N SER A 18 -11.24 5.67 13.24
CA SER A 18 -11.17 5.85 11.81
C SER A 18 -9.98 5.06 11.28
N PRO A 19 -10.14 3.74 11.13
CA PRO A 19 -9.03 2.90 10.68
C PRO A 19 -8.44 3.38 9.37
N LYS A 20 -7.11 3.42 9.31
CA LYS A 20 -6.38 3.88 8.14
C LYS A 20 -6.01 2.69 7.26
N ARG A 21 -5.93 2.95 5.98
CA ARG A 21 -5.51 1.96 4.99
C ARG A 21 -4.10 2.33 4.55
N ILE A 22 -3.18 1.39 4.71
CA ILE A 22 -1.77 1.62 4.38
C ILE A 22 -1.35 0.69 3.26
N VAL A 23 -0.78 1.26 2.21
CA VAL A 23 -0.27 0.49 1.07
C VAL A 23 1.15 0.03 1.37
N PHE A 24 1.39 -1.25 1.19
CA PHE A 24 2.73 -1.85 1.22
C PHE A 24 3.06 -2.28 -0.19
N THR A 25 4.10 -1.71 -0.77
CA THR A 25 4.39 -1.86 -2.18
C THR A 25 5.04 -3.18 -2.58
N GLU A 26 5.43 -4.00 -1.62
CA GLU A 26 6.07 -5.29 -1.89
C GLU A 26 5.36 -6.40 -1.12
N GLY A 27 4.19 -6.79 -1.61
CA GLY A 27 3.32 -7.73 -0.91
C GLY A 27 3.86 -9.14 -0.73
N THR A 28 4.93 -9.51 -1.45
CA THR A 28 5.52 -10.84 -1.29
C THR A 28 6.78 -10.84 -0.41
N ASP A 29 7.20 -9.67 0.07
CA ASP A 29 8.38 -9.56 0.92
C ASP A 29 8.06 -10.05 2.33
N GLU A 30 8.94 -10.89 2.88
CA GLU A 30 8.74 -11.46 4.22
C GLU A 30 8.52 -10.40 5.29
N ARG A 31 9.34 -9.34 5.26
CA ARG A 31 9.24 -8.27 6.27
C ARG A 31 7.93 -7.50 6.16
N ILE A 32 7.46 -7.31 4.93
CA ILE A 32 6.18 -6.65 4.69
C ILE A 32 5.03 -7.53 5.17
N LEU A 33 5.09 -8.83 4.91
CA LEU A 33 4.06 -9.76 5.35
C LEU A 33 4.02 -9.85 6.88
N GLU A 34 5.18 -9.83 7.52
CA GLU A 34 5.24 -9.80 8.97
C GLU A 34 4.58 -8.54 9.53
N ALA A 35 4.94 -7.37 8.96
CA ALA A 35 4.36 -6.11 9.38
C ALA A 35 2.85 -6.11 9.18
N ALA A 36 2.39 -6.59 8.03
CA ALA A 36 0.95 -6.63 7.75
C ALA A 36 0.21 -7.52 8.74
N SER A 37 0.77 -8.69 9.07
CA SER A 37 0.13 -9.60 10.01
C SER A 37 0.01 -8.98 11.40
N ARG A 38 1.03 -8.23 11.82
CA ARG A 38 1.00 -7.54 13.11
C ARG A 38 -0.03 -6.41 13.13
N LEU A 39 -0.14 -5.67 12.05
CA LEU A 39 -1.12 -4.60 11.95
C LEU A 39 -2.54 -5.13 11.95
N LEU A 40 -2.77 -6.26 11.29
CA LEU A 40 -4.08 -6.90 11.30
C LEU A 40 -4.45 -7.36 12.70
N ALA A 41 -3.49 -7.88 13.46
CA ALA A 41 -3.72 -8.32 14.83
C ALA A 41 -4.07 -7.16 15.74
N SER A 42 -3.53 -5.96 15.46
CA SER A 42 -3.80 -4.80 16.31
C SER A 42 -5.14 -4.13 16.01
N ASN A 43 -5.73 -4.38 14.85
CA ASN A 43 -7.02 -3.81 14.43
C ASN A 43 -7.03 -2.29 14.22
N PHE A 44 -5.86 -1.67 14.15
CA PHE A 44 -5.79 -0.22 13.95
C PHE A 44 -5.73 0.16 12.48
N LEU A 45 -5.14 -0.69 11.66
CA LEU A 45 -4.83 -0.38 10.29
C LEU A 45 -5.26 -1.51 9.38
N THR A 46 -5.62 -1.15 8.16
CA THR A 46 -5.92 -2.14 7.13
C THR A 46 -4.77 -2.11 6.12
N PRO A 47 -3.96 -3.16 6.07
CA PRO A 47 -2.88 -3.20 5.07
C PRO A 47 -3.44 -3.50 3.68
N ILE A 48 -2.88 -2.80 2.69
CA ILE A 48 -3.15 -3.07 1.28
C ILE A 48 -1.83 -3.56 0.69
N LEU A 49 -1.81 -4.81 0.27
CA LEU A 49 -0.59 -5.44 -0.24
C LEU A 49 -0.61 -5.39 -1.77
N VAL A 50 0.42 -4.81 -2.34
CA VAL A 50 0.53 -4.71 -3.80
C VAL A 50 1.25 -5.92 -4.34
N GLY A 51 0.62 -6.62 -5.26
CA GLY A 51 1.21 -7.77 -5.89
C GLY A 51 0.15 -8.73 -6.42
N ASN A 52 0.60 -9.78 -7.09
CA ASN A 52 -0.29 -10.84 -7.56
C ASN A 52 -0.91 -11.54 -6.36
N GLU A 53 -2.22 -11.70 -6.36
CA GLU A 53 -2.92 -12.28 -5.21
C GLU A 53 -2.41 -13.68 -4.85
N GLU A 54 -2.25 -14.54 -5.84
CA GLU A 54 -1.76 -15.90 -5.59
C GLU A 54 -0.35 -15.88 -5.03
N ALA A 55 0.51 -15.02 -5.58
CA ALA A 55 1.89 -14.92 -5.12
C ALA A 55 1.97 -14.39 -3.69
N VAL A 56 1.15 -13.40 -3.36
CA VAL A 56 1.13 -12.83 -2.00
C VAL A 56 0.62 -13.88 -1.01
N GLN A 57 -0.46 -14.58 -1.34
CA GLN A 57 -0.99 -15.63 -0.48
C GLN A 57 0.01 -16.76 -0.28
N ALA A 58 0.68 -17.19 -1.36
CA ALA A 58 1.67 -18.23 -1.27
C ALA A 58 2.86 -17.83 -0.41
N ALA A 59 3.30 -16.58 -0.54
CA ALA A 59 4.41 -16.07 0.27
C ALA A 59 4.04 -16.01 1.75
N ALA A 60 2.82 -15.55 2.05
CA ALA A 60 2.36 -15.49 3.43
C ALA A 60 2.32 -16.89 4.05
N GLU A 61 1.84 -17.86 3.30
CA GLU A 61 1.80 -19.25 3.76
C GLU A 61 3.20 -19.80 3.96
N LYS A 62 4.08 -19.53 3.01
CA LYS A 62 5.47 -20.00 3.08
C LYS A 62 6.18 -19.49 4.32
N TYR A 63 5.97 -18.24 4.67
CA TYR A 63 6.63 -17.64 5.83
C TYR A 63 5.83 -17.78 7.12
N GLY A 64 4.62 -18.31 7.05
CA GLY A 64 3.81 -18.56 8.23
C GLY A 64 3.10 -17.34 8.81
N TYR A 65 2.83 -16.34 7.99
CA TYR A 65 2.12 -15.15 8.43
C TYR A 65 0.65 -15.19 8.03
N ASN A 66 -0.22 -14.74 8.92
CA ASN A 66 -1.64 -14.67 8.67
C ASN A 66 -1.99 -13.26 8.19
N ILE A 67 -2.39 -13.16 6.92
CA ILE A 67 -2.77 -11.86 6.34
C ILE A 67 -4.26 -11.79 6.02
N ARG A 68 -5.06 -12.60 6.68
CA ARG A 68 -6.51 -12.55 6.50
C ARG A 68 -7.04 -11.19 6.94
N GLY A 69 -7.78 -10.54 6.08
CA GLY A 69 -8.28 -9.19 6.32
C GLY A 69 -7.51 -8.11 5.58
N ALA A 70 -6.32 -8.42 5.08
CA ALA A 70 -5.59 -7.48 4.23
C ALA A 70 -6.21 -7.44 2.85
N GLN A 71 -6.15 -6.26 2.21
CA GLN A 71 -6.51 -6.15 0.80
C GLN A 71 -5.28 -6.48 -0.03
N ILE A 72 -5.48 -7.19 -1.11
CA ILE A 72 -4.40 -7.47 -2.07
C ILE A 72 -4.81 -6.84 -3.39
N VAL A 73 -3.96 -5.99 -3.94
CA VAL A 73 -4.24 -5.28 -5.18
C VAL A 73 -3.15 -5.58 -6.17
N ASP A 74 -3.56 -6.13 -7.32
CA ASP A 74 -2.64 -6.53 -8.38
C ASP A 74 -2.63 -5.45 -9.46
N PRO A 75 -1.47 -4.81 -9.71
CA PRO A 75 -1.39 -3.79 -10.76
C PRO A 75 -1.77 -4.30 -12.15
N GLU A 76 -1.63 -5.60 -12.40
CA GLU A 76 -1.98 -6.18 -13.69
C GLU A 76 -3.48 -6.44 -13.83
N ASN A 77 -4.21 -6.49 -12.73
CA ASN A 77 -5.63 -6.82 -12.71
C ASN A 77 -6.44 -5.86 -11.83
N TYR A 78 -6.06 -4.58 -11.84
CA TYR A 78 -6.73 -3.58 -11.01
C TYR A 78 -7.94 -3.02 -11.73
N ASP A 79 -9.11 -3.10 -11.09
CA ASP A 79 -10.39 -2.67 -11.66
C ASP A 79 -10.42 -1.19 -12.04
N ARG A 80 -9.74 -0.36 -11.28
CA ARG A 80 -9.72 1.09 -11.52
C ARG A 80 -8.46 1.56 -12.21
N MET A 81 -7.82 0.66 -12.95
CA MET A 81 -6.57 1.01 -13.63
C MET A 81 -6.75 2.14 -14.63
N ASP A 82 -7.85 2.16 -15.38
CA ASP A 82 -8.09 3.22 -16.35
C ASP A 82 -8.21 4.59 -15.66
N GLU A 83 -8.90 4.63 -14.53
CA GLU A 83 -9.01 5.84 -13.74
C GLU A 83 -7.64 6.29 -13.23
N MET A 84 -6.83 5.33 -12.77
CA MET A 84 -5.47 5.61 -12.30
C MET A 84 -4.59 6.14 -13.41
N ILE A 85 -4.67 5.54 -14.60
CA ILE A 85 -3.92 5.99 -15.77
C ILE A 85 -4.29 7.42 -16.13
N ASN A 86 -5.57 7.72 -16.15
CA ASN A 86 -6.04 9.06 -16.47
C ASN A 86 -5.53 10.09 -15.46
N MET A 87 -5.58 9.76 -14.18
CA MET A 87 -5.07 10.65 -13.14
C MET A 87 -3.56 10.82 -13.24
N PHE A 88 -2.83 9.74 -13.51
CA PHE A 88 -1.38 9.79 -13.65
C PHE A 88 -0.98 10.67 -14.83
N CYS A 89 -1.65 10.52 -15.96
CA CYS A 89 -1.38 11.35 -17.14
C CYS A 89 -1.69 12.83 -16.87
N GLU A 90 -2.76 13.10 -16.14
CA GLU A 90 -3.12 14.46 -15.75
C GLU A 90 -2.06 15.09 -14.85
N LEU A 91 -1.55 14.32 -13.89
CA LEU A 91 -0.49 14.80 -13.01
C LEU A 91 0.81 15.05 -13.73
N ARG A 92 1.01 14.38 -14.86
CA ARG A 92 2.22 14.53 -15.68
C ARG A 92 1.96 15.25 -16.99
N LYS A 93 0.98 16.12 -16.99
CA LYS A 93 0.52 16.83 -18.19
C LYS A 93 1.63 17.53 -18.94
N GLY A 94 2.57 18.13 -18.22
CA GLY A 94 3.69 18.83 -18.86
C GLY A 94 4.73 17.92 -19.48
N LYS A 95 4.65 16.62 -19.23
CA LYS A 95 5.63 15.65 -19.72
C LYS A 95 5.10 14.78 -20.85
N ASN A 96 3.88 15.00 -21.27
CA ASN A 96 3.31 14.34 -22.44
C ASN A 96 3.32 12.80 -22.35
N VAL A 97 3.00 12.27 -21.17
CA VAL A 97 3.00 10.82 -20.95
C VAL A 97 1.82 10.18 -21.68
N GLN A 98 2.08 9.15 -22.46
CA GLN A 98 1.02 8.43 -23.16
C GLN A 98 0.40 7.37 -22.25
N PRO A 99 -0.88 7.03 -22.45
CA PRO A 99 -1.54 6.04 -21.60
C PRO A 99 -0.84 4.69 -21.53
N GLU A 100 -0.26 4.23 -22.62
CA GLU A 100 0.47 2.95 -22.63
C GLU A 100 1.72 3.02 -21.77
N GLU A 101 2.42 4.14 -21.83
CA GLU A 101 3.59 4.37 -21.00
C GLU A 101 3.21 4.48 -19.54
N ALA A 102 2.10 5.16 -19.26
CA ALA A 102 1.58 5.28 -17.91
C ALA A 102 1.25 3.91 -17.33
N ARG A 103 0.61 3.07 -18.12
CA ARG A 103 0.27 1.71 -17.67
C ARG A 103 1.52 0.93 -17.28
N LYS A 104 2.58 1.02 -18.08
CA LYS A 104 3.84 0.35 -17.77
C LYS A 104 4.47 0.89 -16.48
N THR A 105 4.48 2.21 -16.35
CA THR A 105 5.05 2.85 -15.16
C THR A 105 4.29 2.42 -13.91
N LEU A 106 2.98 2.33 -14.01
CA LEU A 106 2.13 1.99 -12.87
C LEU A 106 2.20 0.52 -12.47
N GLN A 107 2.88 -0.31 -13.25
CA GLN A 107 3.15 -1.69 -12.83
C GLN A 107 4.19 -1.74 -11.72
N ALA A 108 5.02 -0.70 -11.59
CA ALA A 108 5.97 -0.62 -10.49
C ALA A 108 5.23 -0.29 -9.19
N GLY A 109 5.47 -1.08 -8.14
CA GLY A 109 4.72 -0.97 -6.90
C GLY A 109 4.73 0.42 -6.26
N ASN A 110 5.86 1.12 -6.32
CA ASN A 110 5.96 2.45 -5.71
C ASN A 110 5.07 3.47 -6.43
N TYR A 111 5.02 3.45 -7.75
CA TYR A 111 4.13 4.34 -8.50
C TYR A 111 2.67 3.95 -8.31
N PHE A 112 2.38 2.67 -8.37
CA PHE A 112 1.04 2.16 -8.18
C PHE A 112 0.51 2.53 -6.78
N GLY A 113 1.32 2.30 -5.75
CA GLY A 113 0.94 2.62 -4.39
C GLY A 113 0.72 4.12 -4.16
N THR A 114 1.59 4.95 -4.76
CA THR A 114 1.44 6.39 -4.69
C THR A 114 0.10 6.83 -5.28
N MET A 115 -0.28 6.25 -6.42
CA MET A 115 -1.54 6.59 -7.07
C MET A 115 -2.74 6.11 -6.27
N LEU A 116 -2.62 4.98 -5.56
CA LEU A 116 -3.70 4.53 -4.67
C LEU A 116 -3.98 5.57 -3.59
N VAL A 117 -2.92 6.18 -3.05
CA VAL A 117 -3.09 7.24 -2.07
C VAL A 117 -3.74 8.47 -2.71
N LYS A 118 -3.29 8.86 -3.89
CA LYS A 118 -3.83 10.04 -4.57
C LYS A 118 -5.29 9.85 -4.98
N MET A 119 -5.70 8.63 -5.26
CA MET A 119 -7.08 8.32 -5.62
C MET A 119 -7.99 8.16 -4.40
N GLY A 120 -7.45 8.23 -3.20
CA GLY A 120 -8.22 8.07 -1.98
C GLY A 120 -8.52 6.62 -1.61
N VAL A 121 -7.93 5.67 -2.32
CA VAL A 121 -8.10 4.23 -2.00
C VAL A 121 -7.33 3.89 -0.73
N ALA A 122 -6.22 4.57 -0.50
CA ALA A 122 -5.41 4.37 0.68
C ALA A 122 -5.11 5.71 1.34
N ASP A 123 -4.76 5.67 2.61
CA ASP A 123 -4.47 6.86 3.39
C ASP A 123 -2.98 7.16 3.48
N ALA A 124 -2.16 6.14 3.35
CA ALA A 124 -0.71 6.29 3.44
C ALA A 124 -0.01 5.20 2.63
N LEU A 125 1.25 5.47 2.29
CA LEU A 125 2.10 4.54 1.56
C LEU A 125 3.32 4.25 2.39
N LEU A 126 3.63 2.97 2.56
CA LEU A 126 4.87 2.57 3.21
C LEU A 126 5.75 1.89 2.17
N GLY A 127 6.92 2.46 1.93
CA GLY A 127 7.86 1.94 0.96
C GLY A 127 8.41 0.60 1.37
N GLY A 128 8.76 -0.20 0.37
CA GLY A 128 9.26 -1.52 0.61
C GLY A 128 10.64 -1.53 1.25
N ALA A 129 10.95 -2.65 1.85
CA ALA A 129 12.23 -2.83 2.52
C ALA A 129 13.41 -2.85 1.55
N THR A 130 13.14 -3.03 0.27
CA THR A 130 14.18 -3.09 -0.76
C THR A 130 14.45 -1.75 -1.43
N TYR A 131 13.67 -0.72 -1.11
CA TYR A 131 13.87 0.59 -1.70
C TYR A 131 14.97 1.33 -0.95
N SER A 132 15.73 2.12 -1.71
CA SER A 132 16.77 2.95 -1.12
C SER A 132 16.12 4.13 -0.37
N THR A 133 16.57 4.35 0.86
CA THR A 133 16.07 5.46 1.65
C THR A 133 16.66 6.80 1.22
N ALA A 134 17.70 6.77 0.42
CA ALA A 134 18.33 7.99 -0.09
C ALA A 134 17.49 8.62 -1.20
N ASP A 135 16.62 7.87 -1.77
CA ASP A 135 15.74 8.36 -2.84
C ASP A 135 14.51 9.04 -2.25
#